data_da7a87a8254f51e2755c11b601433658
#
_entry.id   da7a87a8254f51e2755c11b601433658
#
_cell.length_a   1.000
_cell.length_b   1.000
_cell.length_c   1.000
_cell.angle_alpha   90.00
_cell.angle_beta   90.00
_cell.angle_gamma   90.00
#
_symmetry.space_group_name_H-M   'P 1'
#
loop_
_entity.id
_entity.type
_entity.pdbx_description
1 polymer ?
#
loop_
_entity_poly.entity_id
_entity_poly.type
_entity_poly.pdbx_seq_one_letter_code
_entity_poly.pdbx_strand_id
1 'polypeptide(L)'
;MEFRIRVLVAKPGLDGHDRGAKVIARALRDAGMEVVYTGLRQTPEMIVNAALQEDVQVIGLSILSGAHNAIVPRVMELLRQKGMTDVVVILGGIVPDEDAAELKRQGVAAVFQPGAPLQDIVEFIRSTVKQAV
;
A
#
# COMPACT_ATOMS: atom_id res chain seq x y z
N MET A 1 16.69 19.74 -6.80
CA MET A 1 16.59 18.35 -6.34
C MET A 1 15.19 17.82 -6.63
N GLU A 2 15.09 16.77 -7.40
CA GLU A 2 13.78 16.17 -7.71
C GLU A 2 13.27 15.39 -6.51
N PHE A 3 12.03 15.66 -6.13
CA PHE A 3 11.35 14.84 -5.15
C PHE A 3 10.84 13.56 -5.82
N ARG A 4 11.24 12.41 -5.29
CA ARG A 4 10.74 11.13 -5.76
C ARG A 4 9.85 10.51 -4.70
N ILE A 5 8.67 10.10 -5.12
CA ILE A 5 7.76 9.38 -4.25
C ILE A 5 8.36 8.01 -3.96
N ARG A 6 8.46 7.66 -2.68
CA ARG A 6 8.95 6.36 -2.25
C ARG A 6 7.77 5.52 -1.78
N VAL A 7 7.63 4.34 -2.38
CA VAL A 7 6.50 3.44 -2.13
C VAL A 7 7.02 2.12 -1.58
N LEU A 8 6.40 1.65 -0.50
CA LEU A 8 6.61 0.31 0.01
C LEU A 8 5.49 -0.57 -0.53
N VAL A 9 5.83 -1.60 -1.29
CA VAL A 9 4.87 -2.60 -1.75
C VAL A 9 5.03 -3.83 -0.87
N ALA A 10 3.97 -4.19 -0.17
CA ALA A 10 4.02 -5.25 0.84
C ALA A 10 2.96 -6.31 0.57
N LYS A 11 3.32 -7.54 0.88
CA LYS A 11 2.46 -8.71 0.75
C LYS A 11 2.30 -9.35 2.13
N PRO A 12 1.30 -8.91 2.91
CA PRO A 12 1.14 -9.43 4.26
C PRO A 12 0.50 -10.82 4.30
N GLY A 13 0.67 -11.50 5.43
CA GLY A 13 0.05 -12.78 5.70
C GLY A 13 0.74 -13.93 5.00
N LEU A 14 0.00 -15.04 4.87
CA LEU A 14 0.54 -16.29 4.32
C LEU A 14 0.25 -16.48 2.83
N ASP A 15 -0.34 -15.47 2.19
CA ASP A 15 -0.67 -15.50 0.78
C ASP A 15 0.61 -15.55 -0.06
N GLY A 16 0.74 -16.59 -0.91
CA GLY A 16 1.90 -16.76 -1.76
C GLY A 16 1.77 -16.17 -3.17
N HIS A 17 0.69 -15.44 -3.44
CA HIS A 17 0.42 -14.90 -4.78
C HIS A 17 1.05 -13.51 -4.95
N ASP A 18 2.33 -13.46 -5.30
CA ASP A 18 3.08 -12.20 -5.36
C ASP A 18 3.17 -11.56 -6.75
N ARG A 19 2.65 -12.22 -7.78
CA ARG A 19 2.78 -11.72 -9.15
C ARG A 19 2.16 -10.33 -9.33
N GLY A 20 0.96 -10.14 -8.80
CA GLY A 20 0.29 -8.83 -8.90
C GLY A 20 1.07 -7.73 -8.21
N ALA A 21 1.61 -8.02 -7.03
CA ALA A 21 2.42 -7.05 -6.29
C ALA A 21 3.68 -6.67 -7.07
N LYS A 22 4.33 -7.65 -7.70
CA LYS A 22 5.54 -7.40 -8.50
C LYS A 22 5.23 -6.58 -9.75
N VAL A 23 4.09 -6.83 -10.40
CA VAL A 23 3.68 -6.05 -11.57
C VAL A 23 3.44 -4.59 -11.19
N ILE A 24 2.76 -4.35 -10.08
CA ILE A 24 2.52 -2.99 -9.59
C ILE A 24 3.84 -2.32 -9.22
N ALA A 25 4.73 -3.02 -8.52
CA ALA A 25 6.04 -2.48 -8.16
C ALA A 25 6.82 -2.03 -9.40
N ARG A 26 6.81 -2.84 -10.45
CA ARG A 26 7.48 -2.49 -11.70
C ARG A 26 6.85 -1.26 -12.37
N ALA A 27 5.52 -1.22 -12.40
CA ALA A 27 4.82 -0.08 -13.00
C ALA A 27 5.16 1.23 -12.29
N LEU A 28 5.24 1.19 -10.96
CA LEU A 28 5.59 2.37 -10.18
C LEU A 28 7.04 2.80 -10.42
N ARG A 29 7.97 1.84 -10.52
CA ARG A 29 9.36 2.15 -10.87
C ARG A 29 9.45 2.77 -12.25
N ASP A 30 8.74 2.22 -13.22
CA ASP A 30 8.73 2.74 -14.59
C ASP A 30 8.17 4.17 -14.63
N ALA A 31 7.32 4.52 -13.68
CA ALA A 31 6.76 5.86 -13.55
C ALA A 31 7.70 6.84 -12.81
N GLY A 32 8.89 6.41 -12.42
CA GLY A 32 9.88 7.27 -11.77
C GLY A 32 9.85 7.27 -10.24
N MET A 33 9.07 6.39 -9.63
CA MET A 33 9.02 6.28 -8.18
C MET A 33 10.10 5.33 -7.67
N GLU A 34 10.55 5.56 -6.43
CA GLU A 34 11.40 4.61 -5.73
C GLU A 34 10.51 3.58 -5.05
N VAL A 35 10.75 2.30 -5.33
CA VAL A 35 9.91 1.23 -4.81
C VAL A 35 10.73 0.25 -4.01
N VAL A 36 10.27 0.00 -2.79
CA VAL A 36 10.80 -1.07 -1.94
C VAL A 36 9.76 -2.19 -1.91
N TYR A 37 10.13 -3.36 -2.37
CA TYR A 37 9.27 -4.54 -2.31
C TYR A 37 9.72 -5.41 -1.15
N THR A 38 8.82 -5.64 -0.17
CA THR A 38 9.18 -6.36 1.05
C THR A 38 9.30 -7.88 0.86
N GLY A 39 8.69 -8.41 -0.21
CA GLY A 39 8.56 -9.86 -0.37
C GLY A 39 7.31 -10.39 0.32
N LEU A 40 7.23 -11.72 0.40
CA LEU A 40 6.05 -12.43 0.93
C LEU A 40 6.04 -12.48 2.45
N ARG A 41 4.90 -12.81 3.00
CA ARG A 41 4.69 -13.22 4.40
C ARG A 41 5.11 -12.16 5.42
N GLN A 42 4.79 -10.92 5.12
CA GLN A 42 5.10 -9.83 6.03
C GLN A 42 4.02 -9.68 7.11
N THR A 43 4.43 -9.46 8.35
CA THR A 43 3.49 -9.10 9.41
C THR A 43 3.21 -7.60 9.36
N PRO A 44 2.08 -7.12 9.93
CA PRO A 44 1.85 -5.69 10.04
C PRO A 44 3.00 -4.93 10.70
N GLU A 45 3.62 -5.52 11.73
CA GLU A 45 4.76 -4.92 12.43
C GLU A 45 5.96 -4.78 11.51
N MET A 46 6.26 -5.82 10.72
CA MET A 46 7.36 -5.79 9.76
C MET A 46 7.13 -4.72 8.69
N ILE A 47 5.90 -4.62 8.21
CA ILE A 47 5.53 -3.64 7.18
C ILE A 47 5.72 -2.22 7.68
N VAL A 48 5.20 -1.91 8.86
CA VAL A 48 5.30 -0.56 9.41
C VAL A 48 6.74 -0.21 9.77
N ASN A 49 7.51 -1.17 10.30
CA ASN A 49 8.93 -0.94 10.58
C ASN A 49 9.72 -0.66 9.29
N ALA A 50 9.46 -1.42 8.23
CA ALA A 50 10.12 -1.18 6.94
C ALA A 50 9.74 0.20 6.39
N ALA A 51 8.47 0.59 6.49
CA ALA A 51 8.01 1.90 6.05
C ALA A 51 8.71 3.03 6.79
N LEU A 52 8.90 2.87 8.09
CA LEU A 52 9.60 3.85 8.91
C LEU A 52 11.07 3.94 8.52
N GLN A 53 11.76 2.81 8.40
CA GLN A 53 13.18 2.77 8.04
C GLN A 53 13.44 3.35 6.66
N GLU A 54 12.56 3.08 5.71
CA GLU A 54 12.71 3.53 4.32
C GLU A 54 12.13 4.92 4.08
N ASP A 55 11.49 5.50 5.08
CA ASP A 55 10.90 6.84 5.00
C ASP A 55 9.97 6.97 3.78
N VAL A 56 9.03 6.05 3.66
CA VAL A 56 8.14 6.02 2.50
C VAL A 56 6.96 6.98 2.65
N GLN A 57 6.44 7.47 1.55
CA GLN A 57 5.22 8.28 1.52
C GLN A 57 3.98 7.44 1.29
N VAL A 58 4.13 6.23 0.74
CA VAL A 58 3.01 5.37 0.38
C VAL A 58 3.31 3.92 0.79
N ILE A 59 2.32 3.25 1.36
CA ILE A 59 2.33 1.81 1.58
C ILE A 59 1.26 1.20 0.68
N GLY A 60 1.67 0.34 -0.24
CA GLY A 60 0.75 -0.45 -1.05
C GLY A 60 0.68 -1.88 -0.52
N LEU A 61 -0.49 -2.27 -0.04
CA LEU A 61 -0.73 -3.61 0.47
C LEU A 61 -1.41 -4.45 -0.61
N SER A 62 -0.89 -5.63 -0.88
CA SER A 62 -1.48 -6.58 -1.82
C SER A 62 -2.02 -7.77 -1.03
N ILE A 63 -3.34 -7.90 -0.95
CA ILE A 63 -4.00 -8.93 -0.16
C ILE A 63 -5.05 -9.63 -1.02
N LEU A 64 -4.75 -10.84 -1.48
CA LEU A 64 -5.67 -11.65 -2.30
C LEU A 64 -6.39 -12.73 -1.49
N SER A 65 -6.01 -12.92 -0.24
CA SER A 65 -6.50 -14.00 0.61
C SER A 65 -7.83 -13.71 1.30
N GLY A 66 -8.35 -12.48 1.21
CA GLY A 66 -9.52 -12.07 1.96
C GLY A 66 -9.21 -11.63 3.40
N ALA A 67 -7.94 -11.64 3.79
CA ALA A 67 -7.56 -11.31 5.17
C ALA A 67 -7.43 -9.79 5.43
N HIS A 68 -7.91 -8.96 4.52
CA HIS A 68 -7.78 -7.50 4.61
C HIS A 68 -8.44 -6.93 5.88
N ASN A 69 -9.56 -7.48 6.32
CA ASN A 69 -10.25 -6.99 7.52
C ASN A 69 -9.49 -7.28 8.82
N ALA A 70 -8.60 -8.28 8.81
CA ALA A 70 -7.76 -8.58 9.98
C ALA A 70 -6.45 -7.78 9.94
N ILE A 71 -5.88 -7.63 8.77
CA ILE A 71 -4.53 -7.08 8.58
C ILE A 71 -4.52 -5.55 8.54
N VAL A 72 -5.41 -4.96 7.75
CA VAL A 72 -5.39 -3.51 7.51
C VAL A 72 -5.60 -2.70 8.78
N PRO A 73 -6.59 -3.02 9.65
CA PRO A 73 -6.76 -2.25 10.89
C PRO A 73 -5.51 -2.27 11.77
N ARG A 74 -4.78 -3.39 11.79
CA ARG A 74 -3.55 -3.48 12.59
C ARG A 74 -2.45 -2.59 12.01
N VAL A 75 -2.31 -2.56 10.68
CA VAL A 75 -1.36 -1.67 10.02
C VAL A 75 -1.70 -0.21 10.34
N MET A 76 -2.96 0.17 10.21
CA MET A 76 -3.39 1.55 10.47
C MET A 76 -3.14 1.96 11.93
N GLU A 77 -3.42 1.05 12.87
CA GLU A 77 -3.15 1.30 14.29
C GLU A 77 -1.67 1.51 14.56
N LEU A 78 -0.81 0.66 14.01
CA LEU A 78 0.64 0.77 14.18
C LEU A 78 1.17 2.08 13.59
N LEU A 79 0.66 2.51 12.46
CA LEU A 79 1.03 3.80 11.88
C LEU A 79 0.69 4.95 12.82
N ARG A 80 -0.51 4.92 13.43
CA ARG A 80 -0.90 5.94 14.41
C ARG A 80 0.02 5.93 15.63
N GLN A 81 0.34 4.75 16.14
CA GLN A 81 1.20 4.62 17.33
C GLN A 81 2.60 5.18 17.10
N LYS A 82 3.10 5.08 15.85
CA LYS A 82 4.43 5.56 15.50
C LYS A 82 4.44 6.99 14.95
N GLY A 83 3.29 7.65 14.96
CA GLY A 83 3.20 9.02 14.46
C GLY A 83 3.33 9.15 12.95
N MET A 84 3.04 8.08 12.21
CA MET A 84 3.18 8.02 10.76
C MET A 84 1.84 8.24 10.07
N THR A 85 1.09 9.26 10.51
CA THR A 85 -0.25 9.52 10.01
C THR A 85 -0.27 10.15 8.61
N ASP A 86 0.88 10.63 8.14
CA ASP A 86 1.00 11.23 6.81
C ASP A 86 1.22 10.19 5.70
N VAL A 87 1.49 8.94 6.07
CA VAL A 87 1.72 7.89 5.08
C VAL A 87 0.40 7.50 4.42
N VAL A 88 0.40 7.49 3.10
CA VAL A 88 -0.78 7.10 2.31
C VAL A 88 -0.82 5.58 2.19
N VAL A 89 -1.93 4.97 2.58
CA VAL A 89 -2.10 3.52 2.48
C VAL A 89 -3.10 3.19 1.38
N ILE A 90 -2.68 2.37 0.43
CA ILE A 90 -3.57 1.85 -0.61
C ILE A 90 -3.60 0.33 -0.52
N LEU A 91 -4.70 -0.25 -0.95
CA LEU A 91 -4.93 -1.69 -0.90
C LEU A 91 -5.29 -2.21 -2.28
N GLY A 92 -4.60 -3.26 -2.72
CA GLY A 92 -4.95 -3.99 -3.94
C GLY A 92 -5.40 -5.40 -3.57
N GLY A 93 -6.48 -5.86 -4.15
CA GLY A 93 -6.98 -7.20 -3.89
C GLY A 93 -8.45 -7.33 -4.20
N ILE A 94 -8.99 -8.51 -3.95
CA ILE A 94 -10.42 -8.78 -4.11
C ILE A 94 -11.12 -8.35 -2.82
N VAL A 95 -11.77 -7.19 -2.84
CA VAL A 95 -12.36 -6.59 -1.65
C VAL A 95 -13.82 -6.24 -1.94
N PRO A 96 -14.78 -6.83 -1.22
CA PRO A 96 -16.18 -6.44 -1.39
C PRO A 96 -16.41 -4.96 -1.13
N ASP A 97 -17.38 -4.36 -1.80
CA ASP A 97 -17.66 -2.92 -1.69
C ASP A 97 -17.90 -2.47 -0.24
N GLU A 98 -18.58 -3.30 0.54
CA GLU A 98 -18.84 -2.99 1.95
C GLU A 98 -17.54 -2.91 2.75
N ASP A 99 -16.64 -3.84 2.50
CA ASP A 99 -15.34 -3.86 3.17
C ASP A 99 -14.50 -2.69 2.71
N ALA A 100 -14.51 -2.36 1.42
CA ALA A 100 -13.77 -1.23 0.88
C ALA A 100 -14.22 0.08 1.54
N ALA A 101 -15.53 0.26 1.71
CA ALA A 101 -16.07 1.45 2.36
C ALA A 101 -15.60 1.56 3.81
N GLU A 102 -15.62 0.44 4.55
CA GLU A 102 -15.15 0.42 5.94
C GLU A 102 -13.66 0.72 6.05
N LEU A 103 -12.85 0.13 5.17
CA LEU A 103 -11.41 0.36 5.17
C LEU A 103 -11.09 1.82 4.87
N LYS A 104 -11.83 2.45 3.97
CA LYS A 104 -11.66 3.88 3.70
C LYS A 104 -12.00 4.72 4.92
N ARG A 105 -13.03 4.35 5.68
CA ARG A 105 -13.36 5.04 6.94
C ARG A 105 -12.24 4.91 7.95
N GLN A 106 -11.48 3.82 7.92
CA GLN A 106 -10.33 3.61 8.80
C GLN A 106 -9.08 4.36 8.35
N GLY A 107 -9.10 4.98 7.18
CA GLY A 107 -8.00 5.80 6.70
C GLY A 107 -7.29 5.28 5.47
N VAL A 108 -7.71 4.16 4.89
CA VAL A 108 -7.16 3.67 3.62
C VAL A 108 -7.57 4.65 2.51
N ALA A 109 -6.58 5.13 1.75
CA ALA A 109 -6.82 6.16 0.75
C ALA A 109 -7.57 5.63 -0.49
N ALA A 110 -7.29 4.40 -0.91
CA ALA A 110 -7.95 3.81 -2.06
C ALA A 110 -7.85 2.29 -2.03
N VAL A 111 -8.82 1.64 -2.64
CA VAL A 111 -8.84 0.19 -2.84
C VAL A 111 -8.93 -0.07 -4.34
N PHE A 112 -8.00 -0.87 -4.87
CA PHE A 112 -7.95 -1.22 -6.29
C PHE A 112 -8.29 -2.68 -6.46
N GLN A 113 -9.34 -2.96 -7.22
CA GLN A 113 -9.75 -4.33 -7.52
C GLN A 113 -8.82 -4.96 -8.57
N PRO A 114 -8.77 -6.29 -8.67
CA PRO A 114 -7.97 -6.94 -9.72
C PRO A 114 -8.41 -6.45 -11.10
N GLY A 115 -7.43 -6.18 -11.96
CA GLY A 115 -7.69 -5.66 -13.29
C GLY A 115 -7.78 -4.15 -13.38
N ALA A 116 -7.65 -3.44 -12.26
CA ALA A 116 -7.56 -1.98 -12.30
C ALA A 116 -6.37 -1.57 -13.18
N PRO A 117 -6.54 -0.57 -14.09
CA PRO A 117 -5.42 -0.14 -14.91
C PRO A 117 -4.26 0.34 -14.06
N LEU A 118 -3.04 -0.10 -14.40
CA LEU A 118 -1.85 0.30 -13.64
C LEU A 118 -1.66 1.82 -13.65
N GLN A 119 -2.03 2.46 -14.76
CA GLN A 119 -1.93 3.92 -14.86
C GLN A 119 -2.81 4.63 -13.83
N ASP A 120 -3.97 4.06 -13.52
CA ASP A 120 -4.86 4.64 -12.51
C ASP A 120 -4.21 4.63 -11.13
N ILE A 121 -3.48 3.56 -10.81
CA ILE A 121 -2.76 3.46 -9.54
C ILE A 121 -1.65 4.50 -9.49
N VAL A 122 -0.87 4.62 -10.56
CA VAL A 122 0.21 5.60 -10.68
C VAL A 122 -0.32 7.02 -10.49
N GLU A 123 -1.38 7.35 -11.20
CA GLU A 123 -1.97 8.70 -11.15
C GLU A 123 -2.54 9.02 -9.78
N PHE A 124 -3.20 8.05 -9.15
CA PHE A 124 -3.73 8.22 -7.80
C PHE A 124 -2.62 8.56 -6.81
N ILE A 125 -1.52 7.80 -6.85
CA ILE A 125 -0.39 8.04 -5.95
C ILE A 125 0.21 9.43 -6.20
N ARG A 126 0.45 9.78 -7.45
CA ARG A 126 1.02 11.09 -7.79
C ARG A 126 0.18 12.23 -7.29
N SER A 127 -1.13 12.17 -7.52
CA SER A 127 -2.03 13.26 -7.12
C SER A 127 -2.17 13.35 -5.60
N THR A 128 -2.25 12.20 -4.92
CA THR A 128 -2.47 12.15 -3.47
C THR A 128 -1.24 12.62 -2.71
N VAL A 129 -0.06 12.14 -3.05
CA VAL A 129 1.18 12.55 -2.37
C VAL A 129 1.50 14.01 -2.67
N LYS A 130 1.29 14.44 -3.89
CA LYS A 130 1.54 15.84 -4.27
C LYS A 130 0.68 16.82 -3.47
N GLN A 131 -0.56 16.42 -3.14
CA GLN A 131 -1.45 17.25 -2.33
C GLN A 131 -1.01 17.30 -0.86
N ALA A 132 -0.36 16.26 -0.38
CA ALA A 132 0.08 16.17 1.01
C ALA A 132 1.37 16.95 1.28
N VAL A 133 2.09 17.32 0.24
CA VAL A 133 3.31 18.12 0.31
C VAL A 133 2.98 19.58 0.04
#